data_9905d7caeb99c283116514205015bc5e
#
_entry.id   9905d7caeb99c283116514205015bc5e
#
_cell.length_a   1.000
_cell.length_b   1.000
_cell.length_c   1.000
_cell.angle_alpha   90.00
_cell.angle_beta   90.00
_cell.angle_gamma   90.00
#
_symmetry.space_group_name_H-M   'P 1'
#
loop_
_entity.id
_entity.type
_entity.pdbx_description
1 polymer ?
#
loop_
_entity_poly.entity_id
_entity_poly.type
_entity_poly.pdbx_seq_one_letter_code
_entity_poly.pdbx_strand_id
1 'polypeptide(L)'
;MRPANLQLETPRFRMRCLRPEDSAWVWDLDQDPEVMRFINGGVPTPRDFFEREILPRLLRSYDRGPQFGFWAATLSDTDDPVGWFHLRPEKLEPFEMEVGYRLRRDMWGRGLATEGTMELLRRAFSDWDVPRVVALTLQGNQASRRVMEKCGMKWERDFVCPESWWPGSSENDRRAVRYLIDRC
;
A
#
# COMPACT_ATOMS: atom_id res chain seq x y z
N MET A 1 -2.75 8.46 -20.20
CA MET A 1 -3.72 9.49 -19.71
C MET A 1 -4.44 8.91 -18.52
N ARG A 2 -4.37 9.53 -17.33
CA ARG A 2 -5.09 9.03 -16.14
C ARG A 2 -6.59 9.09 -16.41
N PRO A 3 -7.38 8.04 -16.15
CA PRO A 3 -8.83 8.18 -16.19
C PRO A 3 -9.22 9.06 -15.02
N ALA A 4 -9.72 10.24 -15.32
CA ALA A 4 -10.11 11.25 -14.33
C ALA A 4 -11.20 10.75 -13.34
N ASN A 5 -11.83 9.61 -13.62
CA ASN A 5 -13.03 9.14 -12.94
C ASN A 5 -12.97 7.69 -12.43
N LEU A 6 -11.79 7.04 -12.40
CA LEU A 6 -11.74 5.72 -11.79
C LEU A 6 -11.80 5.86 -10.26
N GLN A 7 -12.93 5.46 -9.70
CA GLN A 7 -13.22 5.48 -8.27
C GLN A 7 -13.67 4.10 -7.83
N LEU A 8 -13.19 3.67 -6.67
CA LEU A 8 -13.62 2.47 -5.99
C LEU A 8 -14.36 2.89 -4.71
N GLU A 9 -15.45 2.24 -4.43
CA GLU A 9 -16.26 2.52 -3.25
C GLU A 9 -16.28 1.30 -2.34
N THR A 10 -16.17 1.57 -1.05
CA THR A 10 -16.36 0.61 0.03
C THR A 10 -17.50 1.12 0.93
N PRO A 11 -18.02 0.31 1.85
CA PRO A 11 -19.08 0.76 2.75
C PRO A 11 -18.75 2.04 3.57
N ARG A 12 -17.44 2.30 3.84
CA ARG A 12 -17.02 3.37 4.75
C ARG A 12 -16.14 4.45 4.14
N PHE A 13 -15.54 4.20 2.99
CA PHE A 13 -14.65 5.16 2.34
C PHE A 13 -14.58 4.95 0.82
N ARG A 14 -14.08 5.98 0.15
CA ARG A 14 -13.85 5.99 -1.30
C ARG A 14 -12.35 5.96 -1.58
N MET A 15 -11.97 5.31 -2.68
CA MET A 15 -10.61 5.32 -3.19
C MET A 15 -10.60 5.89 -4.60
N ARG A 16 -9.70 6.80 -4.88
CA ARG A 16 -9.42 7.39 -6.20
C ARG A 16 -7.92 7.42 -6.47
N CYS A 17 -7.55 7.59 -7.70
CA CYS A 17 -6.14 7.80 -8.03
C CYS A 17 -5.54 8.94 -7.19
N LEU A 18 -4.34 8.70 -6.67
CA LEU A 18 -3.56 9.71 -5.95
C LEU A 18 -3.23 10.88 -6.88
N ARG A 19 -3.30 12.11 -6.36
CA ARG A 19 -3.09 13.36 -7.11
C ARG A 19 -2.01 14.21 -6.44
N PRO A 20 -1.40 15.17 -7.15
CA PRO A 20 -0.44 16.10 -6.55
C PRO A 20 -0.99 16.86 -5.34
N GLU A 21 -2.29 17.18 -5.34
CA GLU A 21 -2.97 17.89 -4.25
C GLU A 21 -3.01 17.09 -2.95
N ASP A 22 -2.83 15.77 -3.02
CA ASP A 22 -2.78 14.88 -1.85
C ASP A 22 -1.43 14.95 -1.11
N SER A 23 -0.44 15.65 -1.67
CA SER A 23 0.95 15.65 -1.19
C SER A 23 1.09 15.98 0.30
N ALA A 24 0.29 16.91 0.82
CA ALA A 24 0.37 17.36 2.20
C ALA A 24 0.08 16.20 3.18
N TRP A 25 -1.09 15.59 3.09
CA TRP A 25 -1.47 14.52 4.01
C TRP A 25 -0.70 13.20 3.73
N VAL A 26 -0.25 12.96 2.48
CA VAL A 26 0.64 11.81 2.18
C VAL A 26 1.99 11.98 2.85
N TRP A 27 2.53 13.20 2.86
CA TRP A 27 3.76 13.50 3.58
C TRP A 27 3.57 13.40 5.10
N ASP A 28 2.43 13.86 5.63
CA ASP A 28 2.10 13.76 7.06
C ASP A 28 2.10 12.30 7.57
N LEU A 29 1.69 11.33 6.74
CA LEU A 29 1.82 9.91 7.07
C LEU A 29 3.26 9.50 7.34
N ASP A 30 4.21 10.07 6.60
CA ASP A 30 5.63 9.76 6.69
C ASP A 30 6.31 10.50 7.86
N GLN A 31 5.57 11.34 8.61
CA GLN A 31 6.05 12.02 9.82
C GLN A 31 5.70 11.24 11.11
N ASP A 32 4.72 10.34 11.09
CA ASP A 32 4.38 9.52 12.26
C ASP A 32 5.35 8.33 12.38
N PRO A 33 6.21 8.27 13.43
CA PRO A 33 7.17 7.18 13.61
C PRO A 33 6.53 5.80 13.70
N GLU A 34 5.31 5.70 14.24
CA GLU A 34 4.60 4.42 14.32
C GLU A 34 4.12 3.94 12.95
N VAL A 35 3.69 4.86 12.08
CA VAL A 35 3.34 4.56 10.68
C VAL A 35 4.58 4.11 9.91
N MET A 36 5.71 4.77 10.14
CA MET A 36 6.97 4.49 9.45
C MET A 36 7.78 3.35 10.07
N ARG A 37 7.40 2.83 11.22
CA ARG A 37 8.13 1.82 11.99
C ARG A 37 8.56 0.60 11.16
N PHE A 38 7.65 0.07 10.35
CA PHE A 38 7.90 -1.09 9.50
C PHE A 38 8.24 -0.74 8.04
N ILE A 39 8.55 0.53 7.78
CA ILE A 39 8.95 1.05 6.46
C ILE A 39 10.45 1.40 6.45
N ASN A 40 10.89 2.18 7.44
CA ASN A 40 12.26 2.67 7.54
C ASN A 40 12.73 2.83 9.00
N GLY A 41 12.12 2.10 9.96
CA GLY A 41 12.48 2.19 11.37
C GLY A 41 11.87 3.38 12.11
N GLY A 42 10.88 4.03 11.56
CA GLY A 42 10.20 5.19 12.19
C GLY A 42 10.89 6.52 11.95
N VAL A 43 11.80 6.60 10.98
CA VAL A 43 12.50 7.85 10.65
C VAL A 43 11.58 8.73 9.81
N PRO A 44 11.29 9.98 10.26
CA PRO A 44 10.50 10.92 9.48
C PRO A 44 11.13 11.25 8.12
N THR A 45 10.31 11.35 7.09
CA THR A 45 10.77 11.66 5.75
C THR A 45 10.98 13.16 5.58
N PRO A 46 12.20 13.64 5.23
CA PRO A 46 12.45 15.05 4.94
C PRO A 46 11.54 15.55 3.79
N ARG A 47 11.01 16.77 3.93
CA ARG A 47 10.04 17.34 2.99
C ARG A 47 10.59 17.43 1.57
N ASP A 48 11.80 17.91 1.42
CA ASP A 48 12.46 18.07 0.12
C ASP A 48 12.74 16.71 -0.57
N PHE A 49 13.09 15.68 0.20
CA PHE A 49 13.25 14.32 -0.32
C PHE A 49 11.89 13.74 -0.76
N PHE A 50 10.85 13.94 0.04
CA PHE A 50 9.49 13.52 -0.32
C PHE A 50 9.03 14.14 -1.64
N GLU A 51 9.18 15.45 -1.79
CA GLU A 51 8.73 16.18 -2.98
C GLU A 51 9.53 15.84 -4.24
N ARG A 52 10.85 15.62 -4.12
CA ARG A 52 11.71 15.34 -5.27
C ARG A 52 11.73 13.88 -5.69
N GLU A 53 11.63 12.96 -4.72
CA GLU A 53 11.86 11.54 -4.98
C GLU A 53 10.62 10.67 -4.80
N ILE A 54 9.89 10.84 -3.67
CA ILE A 54 8.79 9.95 -3.30
C ILE A 54 7.53 10.29 -4.09
N LEU A 55 7.05 11.52 -3.98
CA LEU A 55 5.79 11.94 -4.62
C LEU A 55 5.77 11.71 -6.14
N PRO A 56 6.81 12.11 -6.91
CA PRO A 56 6.83 11.83 -8.35
C PRO A 56 6.78 10.34 -8.68
N ARG A 57 7.41 9.49 -7.86
CA ARG A 57 7.38 8.04 -8.03
C ARG A 57 5.98 7.45 -7.76
N LEU A 58 5.29 7.92 -6.71
CA LEU A 58 3.92 7.53 -6.43
C LEU A 58 2.99 7.91 -7.59
N LEU A 59 3.16 9.12 -8.12
CA LEU A 59 2.33 9.65 -9.21
C LEU A 59 2.60 8.98 -10.57
N ARG A 60 3.80 8.45 -10.82
CA ARG A 60 4.16 7.73 -12.07
C ARG A 60 3.72 6.26 -12.09
N SER A 61 3.28 5.72 -10.97
CA SER A 61 2.95 4.29 -10.85
C SER A 61 1.77 3.82 -11.72
N TYR A 62 1.09 4.75 -12.42
CA TYR A 62 -0.03 4.47 -13.32
C TYR A 62 0.38 4.16 -14.77
N ASP A 63 1.67 4.06 -15.08
CA ASP A 63 2.16 3.89 -16.46
C ASP A 63 1.75 2.55 -17.10
N ARG A 64 1.43 1.53 -16.27
CA ARG A 64 0.93 0.22 -16.74
C ARG A 64 -0.57 0.13 -16.91
N GLY A 65 -1.29 1.19 -16.59
CA GLY A 65 -2.74 1.27 -16.66
C GLY A 65 -3.31 1.99 -15.43
N PRO A 66 -4.47 2.60 -15.60
CA PRO A 66 -5.05 3.48 -14.58
C PRO A 66 -5.45 2.75 -13.29
N GLN A 67 -5.70 1.46 -13.38
CA GLN A 67 -6.05 0.59 -12.26
C GLN A 67 -4.82 0.25 -11.39
N PHE A 68 -3.61 0.35 -11.94
CA PHE A 68 -2.38 0.03 -11.22
C PHE A 68 -1.73 1.30 -10.69
N GLY A 69 -1.44 1.35 -9.40
CA GLY A 69 -0.82 2.51 -8.78
C GLY A 69 -1.31 2.76 -7.36
N PHE A 70 -1.27 4.02 -6.93
CA PHE A 70 -1.61 4.44 -5.58
C PHE A 70 -2.99 5.08 -5.54
N TRP A 71 -3.82 4.64 -4.58
CA TRP A 71 -5.19 5.05 -4.38
C TRP A 71 -5.31 5.86 -3.11
N ALA A 72 -5.65 7.13 -3.21
CA ALA A 72 -6.00 7.95 -2.07
C ALA A 72 -7.36 7.51 -1.53
N ALA A 73 -7.43 7.21 -0.24
CA ALA A 73 -8.64 6.79 0.46
C ALA A 73 -9.14 7.90 1.38
N THR A 74 -10.43 8.25 1.28
CA THR A 74 -11.10 9.26 2.13
C THR A 74 -12.41 8.70 2.67
N LEU A 75 -12.75 8.99 3.92
CA LEU A 75 -14.02 8.61 4.52
C LEU A 75 -15.21 9.14 3.69
N SER A 76 -16.28 8.36 3.59
CA SER A 76 -17.44 8.71 2.76
C SER A 76 -18.29 9.80 3.36
N ASP A 77 -18.28 9.97 4.68
CA ASP A 77 -19.09 10.91 5.45
C ASP A 77 -18.42 12.27 5.69
N THR A 78 -17.09 12.29 5.86
CA THR A 78 -16.35 13.52 6.23
C THR A 78 -15.33 13.97 5.19
N ASP A 79 -15.02 13.14 4.19
CA ASP A 79 -13.90 13.32 3.25
C ASP A 79 -12.49 13.33 3.91
N ASP A 80 -12.40 12.99 5.19
CA ASP A 80 -11.12 12.91 5.89
C ASP A 80 -10.22 11.86 5.26
N PRO A 81 -8.91 12.12 5.08
CA PRO A 81 -7.96 11.16 4.57
C PRO A 81 -7.85 9.94 5.51
N VAL A 82 -8.07 8.76 4.97
CA VAL A 82 -7.81 7.47 5.63
C VAL A 82 -6.35 7.07 5.48
N GLY A 83 -5.80 7.34 4.32
CA GLY A 83 -4.47 6.94 3.88
C GLY A 83 -4.47 6.57 2.41
N TRP A 84 -3.55 5.71 2.02
CA TRP A 84 -3.49 5.22 0.65
C TRP A 84 -3.36 3.69 0.59
N PHE A 85 -3.83 3.15 -0.52
CA PHE A 85 -3.65 1.76 -0.94
C PHE A 85 -2.87 1.72 -2.24
N HIS A 86 -2.29 0.59 -2.61
CA HIS A 86 -1.74 0.39 -3.94
C HIS A 86 -2.01 -1.01 -4.47
N LEU A 87 -2.11 -1.10 -5.79
CA LEU A 87 -1.94 -2.31 -6.56
C LEU A 87 -0.93 -1.98 -7.66
N ARG A 88 0.23 -2.61 -7.63
CA ARG A 88 1.34 -2.30 -8.54
C ARG A 88 2.18 -3.54 -8.80
N PRO A 89 3.01 -3.55 -9.85
CA PRO A 89 4.00 -4.61 -10.02
C PRO A 89 4.86 -4.80 -8.77
N GLU A 90 5.04 -6.03 -8.36
CA GLU A 90 5.93 -6.39 -7.27
C GLU A 90 7.39 -6.05 -7.64
N LYS A 91 8.21 -5.62 -6.66
CA LYS A 91 9.54 -5.10 -6.93
C LYS A 91 10.57 -6.17 -7.31
N LEU A 92 10.46 -7.37 -6.72
CA LEU A 92 11.37 -8.48 -6.94
C LEU A 92 10.89 -9.38 -8.09
N GLU A 93 9.58 -9.50 -8.24
CA GLU A 93 8.91 -10.34 -9.24
C GLU A 93 7.90 -9.51 -10.05
N PRO A 94 8.36 -8.67 -11.01
CA PRO A 94 7.53 -7.65 -11.67
C PRO A 94 6.37 -8.20 -12.53
N PHE A 95 6.29 -9.51 -12.71
CA PHE A 95 5.18 -10.18 -13.38
C PHE A 95 3.97 -10.40 -12.45
N GLU A 96 4.16 -10.24 -11.15
CA GLU A 96 3.11 -10.34 -10.14
C GLU A 96 2.68 -8.96 -9.65
N MET A 97 1.48 -8.87 -9.13
CA MET A 97 0.92 -7.63 -8.61
C MET A 97 0.98 -7.62 -7.08
N GLU A 98 1.51 -6.55 -6.51
CA GLU A 98 1.58 -6.35 -5.06
C GLU A 98 0.46 -5.42 -4.62
N VAL A 99 -0.32 -5.86 -3.63
CA VAL A 99 -1.23 -5.00 -2.86
C VAL A 99 -0.56 -4.54 -1.57
N GLY A 100 -0.76 -3.27 -1.23
CA GLY A 100 -0.30 -2.72 0.04
C GLY A 100 -1.08 -1.47 0.42
N TYR A 101 -0.80 -0.98 1.63
CA TYR A 101 -1.48 0.21 2.17
C TYR A 101 -0.61 0.88 3.22
N ARG A 102 -0.90 2.17 3.44
CA ARG A 102 -0.41 2.97 4.56
C ARG A 102 -1.54 3.85 5.03
N LEU A 103 -1.98 3.64 6.27
CA LEU A 103 -3.11 4.36 6.85
C LEU A 103 -2.62 5.26 7.98
N ARG A 104 -3.31 6.37 8.17
CA ARG A 104 -3.17 7.24 9.33
C ARG A 104 -3.37 6.43 10.61
N ARG A 105 -2.60 6.75 11.64
CA ARG A 105 -2.62 6.02 12.91
C ARG A 105 -3.98 6.03 13.59
N ASP A 106 -4.70 7.16 13.54
CA ASP A 106 -6.06 7.32 14.09
C ASP A 106 -7.12 6.50 13.33
N MET A 107 -6.78 5.94 12.18
CA MET A 107 -7.62 5.05 11.39
C MET A 107 -7.34 3.56 11.63
N TRP A 108 -6.36 3.22 12.47
CA TRP A 108 -6.03 1.83 12.79
C TRP A 108 -7.08 1.17 13.69
N GLY A 109 -7.06 -0.17 13.72
CA GLY A 109 -7.98 -0.95 14.57
C GLY A 109 -9.43 -0.98 14.09
N ARG A 110 -9.80 -0.18 13.09
CA ARG A 110 -11.17 -0.02 12.59
C ARG A 110 -11.52 -0.98 11.44
N GLY A 111 -10.60 -1.83 11.00
CA GLY A 111 -10.79 -2.77 9.89
C GLY A 111 -10.70 -2.16 8.49
N LEU A 112 -10.36 -0.87 8.36
CA LEU A 112 -10.32 -0.17 7.07
C LEU A 112 -9.26 -0.74 6.12
N ALA A 113 -8.09 -1.16 6.65
CA ALA A 113 -7.07 -1.81 5.84
C ALA A 113 -7.59 -3.11 5.18
N THR A 114 -8.31 -3.94 5.94
CA THR A 114 -8.93 -5.16 5.40
C THR A 114 -9.97 -4.83 4.33
N GLU A 115 -10.86 -3.87 4.60
CA GLU A 115 -11.93 -3.46 3.69
C GLU A 115 -11.38 -2.96 2.33
N GLY A 116 -10.39 -2.07 2.35
CA GLY A 116 -9.81 -1.55 1.11
C GLY A 116 -8.97 -2.58 0.37
N THR A 117 -8.25 -3.45 1.09
CA THR A 117 -7.51 -4.54 0.46
C THR A 117 -8.48 -5.52 -0.22
N MET A 118 -9.58 -5.90 0.43
CA MET A 118 -10.59 -6.79 -0.16
C MET A 118 -11.21 -6.19 -1.43
N GLU A 119 -11.53 -4.88 -1.45
CA GLU A 119 -12.06 -4.23 -2.65
C GLU A 119 -11.03 -4.21 -3.79
N LEU A 120 -9.75 -3.93 -3.50
CA LEU A 120 -8.69 -4.01 -4.52
C LEU A 120 -8.50 -5.43 -5.06
N LEU A 121 -8.51 -6.45 -4.20
CA LEU A 121 -8.44 -7.86 -4.62
C LEU A 121 -9.64 -8.24 -5.48
N ARG A 122 -10.84 -7.86 -5.07
CA ARG A 122 -12.05 -8.09 -5.85
C ARG A 122 -11.94 -7.50 -7.25
N ARG A 123 -11.53 -6.23 -7.36
CA ARG A 123 -11.33 -5.56 -8.65
C ARG A 123 -10.20 -6.18 -9.46
N ALA A 124 -9.08 -6.52 -8.81
CA ALA A 124 -7.95 -7.16 -9.48
C ALA A 124 -8.40 -8.43 -10.21
N PHE A 125 -9.20 -9.25 -9.54
CA PHE A 125 -9.63 -10.55 -10.09
C PHE A 125 -10.81 -10.46 -11.04
N SER A 126 -11.82 -9.61 -10.76
CA SER A 126 -13.04 -9.54 -11.56
C SER A 126 -12.92 -8.61 -12.77
N ASP A 127 -12.23 -7.47 -12.62
CA ASP A 127 -12.30 -6.38 -13.58
C ASP A 127 -10.98 -6.16 -14.34
N TRP A 128 -9.83 -6.55 -13.73
CA TRP A 128 -8.50 -6.22 -14.27
C TRP A 128 -7.68 -7.43 -14.71
N ASP A 129 -8.28 -8.61 -14.69
CA ASP A 129 -7.69 -9.86 -15.16
C ASP A 129 -6.34 -10.22 -14.54
N VAL A 130 -6.13 -9.84 -13.28
CA VAL A 130 -4.92 -10.16 -12.52
C VAL A 130 -5.02 -11.61 -12.05
N PRO A 131 -4.08 -12.51 -12.40
CA PRO A 131 -4.17 -13.91 -12.01
C PRO A 131 -3.75 -14.16 -10.55
N ARG A 132 -2.84 -13.33 -10.02
CA ARG A 132 -2.25 -13.47 -8.68
C ARG A 132 -1.94 -12.12 -8.08
N VAL A 133 -2.23 -11.97 -6.79
CA VAL A 133 -1.83 -10.80 -6.00
C VAL A 133 -1.00 -11.26 -4.80
N VAL A 134 0.09 -10.54 -4.53
CA VAL A 134 0.98 -10.77 -3.40
C VAL A 134 0.96 -9.58 -2.44
N ALA A 135 1.40 -9.80 -1.21
CA ALA A 135 1.62 -8.75 -0.22
C ALA A 135 2.86 -9.05 0.60
N LEU A 136 3.62 -8.01 0.89
CA LEU A 136 4.89 -8.08 1.60
C LEU A 136 4.82 -7.25 2.87
N THR A 137 5.40 -7.76 3.96
CA THR A 137 5.59 -6.97 5.17
C THR A 137 6.76 -7.49 6.00
N LEU A 138 7.31 -6.66 6.88
CA LEU A 138 8.31 -7.15 7.82
C LEU A 138 7.69 -8.17 8.77
N GLN A 139 8.47 -9.18 9.15
CA GLN A 139 8.03 -10.33 9.95
C GLN A 139 7.37 -9.91 11.28
N GLY A 140 7.89 -8.83 11.91
CA GLY A 140 7.35 -8.28 13.15
C GLY A 140 6.04 -7.51 13.01
N ASN A 141 5.59 -7.19 11.79
CA ASN A 141 4.35 -6.43 11.55
C ASN A 141 3.11 -7.32 11.63
N GLN A 142 2.76 -7.74 12.84
CA GLN A 142 1.63 -8.63 13.10
C GLN A 142 0.29 -8.04 12.66
N ALA A 143 0.16 -6.70 12.70
CA ALA A 143 -1.06 -6.02 12.26
C ALA A 143 -1.31 -6.23 10.76
N SER A 144 -0.28 -6.01 9.94
CA SER A 144 -0.36 -6.22 8.48
C SER A 144 -0.58 -7.69 8.12
N ARG A 145 0.11 -8.63 8.80
CA ARG A 145 -0.09 -10.07 8.60
C ARG A 145 -1.54 -10.48 8.84
N ARG A 146 -2.16 -10.02 9.94
CA ARG A 146 -3.59 -10.27 10.22
C ARG A 146 -4.53 -9.70 9.17
N VAL A 147 -4.19 -8.56 8.54
CA VAL A 147 -4.98 -8.03 7.44
C VAL A 147 -4.89 -8.96 6.22
N MET A 148 -3.69 -9.39 5.85
CA MET A 148 -3.48 -10.34 4.74
C MET A 148 -4.27 -11.62 4.93
N GLU A 149 -4.20 -12.21 6.12
CA GLU A 149 -4.93 -13.44 6.48
C GLU A 149 -6.46 -13.25 6.41
N LYS A 150 -6.97 -12.12 6.92
CA LYS A 150 -8.41 -11.77 6.82
C LYS A 150 -8.88 -11.56 5.38
N CYS A 151 -7.97 -11.14 4.49
CA CYS A 151 -8.24 -11.03 3.06
C CYS A 151 -8.13 -12.36 2.30
N GLY A 152 -7.92 -13.49 3.00
CA GLY A 152 -7.79 -14.81 2.39
C GLY A 152 -6.42 -15.10 1.78
N MET A 153 -5.45 -14.22 1.96
CA MET A 153 -4.08 -14.45 1.50
C MET A 153 -3.39 -15.52 2.35
N LYS A 154 -2.59 -16.36 1.71
CA LYS A 154 -1.84 -17.45 2.35
C LYS A 154 -0.37 -17.07 2.46
N TRP A 155 0.25 -17.37 3.59
CA TRP A 155 1.70 -17.28 3.74
C TRP A 155 2.38 -18.16 2.68
N GLU A 156 3.39 -17.63 2.03
CA GLU A 156 4.18 -18.33 1.01
C GLU A 156 5.59 -18.62 1.51
N ARG A 157 6.31 -17.57 1.91
CA ARG A 157 7.70 -17.69 2.37
C ARG A 157 8.14 -16.54 3.25
N ASP A 158 9.19 -16.80 4.01
CA ASP A 158 10.02 -15.78 4.64
C ASP A 158 11.16 -15.40 3.70
N PHE A 159 11.62 -14.16 3.77
CA PHE A 159 12.78 -13.69 3.02
C PHE A 159 13.43 -12.49 3.74
N VAL A 160 14.59 -12.06 3.24
CA VAL A 160 15.24 -10.84 3.70
C VAL A 160 15.11 -9.79 2.61
N CYS A 161 14.52 -8.63 2.95
CA CYS A 161 14.44 -7.52 2.02
C CYS A 161 15.84 -7.06 1.60
N PRO A 162 16.05 -6.68 0.33
CA PRO A 162 17.30 -6.07 -0.10
C PRO A 162 17.69 -4.87 0.77
N GLU A 163 18.98 -4.71 1.05
CA GLU A 163 19.48 -3.58 1.84
C GLU A 163 19.13 -2.22 1.21
N SER A 164 19.03 -2.18 -0.12
CA SER A 164 18.61 -0.99 -0.85
C SER A 164 17.21 -0.48 -0.51
N TRP A 165 16.35 -1.31 0.13
CA TRP A 165 15.01 -0.87 0.57
C TRP A 165 15.06 -0.17 1.91
N TRP A 166 16.05 -0.49 2.73
CA TRP A 166 16.29 0.11 4.05
C TRP A 166 17.80 0.17 4.33
N PRO A 167 18.50 1.16 3.75
CA PRO A 167 19.94 1.28 3.89
C PRO A 167 20.38 1.46 5.35
N GLY A 168 21.44 0.76 5.75
CA GLY A 168 21.99 0.82 7.10
C GLY A 168 21.26 -0.01 8.16
N SER A 169 20.18 -0.70 7.79
CA SER A 169 19.49 -1.66 8.67
C SER A 169 20.25 -2.98 8.76
N SER A 170 20.10 -3.70 9.87
CA SER A 170 20.61 -5.06 9.99
C SER A 170 19.78 -6.05 9.15
N GLU A 171 20.33 -7.22 8.86
CA GLU A 171 19.57 -8.30 8.22
C GLU A 171 18.33 -8.68 9.04
N ASN A 172 18.44 -8.68 10.37
CA ASN A 172 17.32 -9.01 11.25
C ASN A 172 16.16 -8.00 11.13
N ASP A 173 16.46 -6.71 10.96
CA ASP A 173 15.45 -5.66 10.76
C ASP A 173 14.72 -5.83 9.41
N ARG A 174 15.38 -6.44 8.42
CA ARG A 174 14.88 -6.66 7.06
C ARG A 174 14.19 -8.01 6.85
N ARG A 175 14.06 -8.84 7.90
CA ARG A 175 13.29 -10.08 7.81
C ARG A 175 11.83 -9.79 7.49
N ALA A 176 11.34 -10.39 6.44
CA ALA A 176 10.02 -10.13 5.87
C ALA A 176 9.28 -11.43 5.57
N VAL A 177 8.00 -11.31 5.38
CA VAL A 177 7.11 -12.40 4.97
C VAL A 177 6.38 -12.01 3.70
N ARG A 178 6.13 -12.99 2.86
CA ARG A 178 5.36 -12.86 1.64
C ARG A 178 4.10 -13.72 1.73
N TYR A 179 2.99 -13.12 1.40
CA TYR A 179 1.68 -13.74 1.28
C TYR A 179 1.19 -13.65 -0.16
N LEU A 180 0.38 -14.59 -0.58
CA LEU A 180 -0.24 -14.58 -1.92
C LEU A 180 -1.70 -14.99 -1.88
N ILE A 181 -2.42 -14.62 -2.93
CA ILE A 181 -3.76 -15.11 -3.26
C ILE A 181 -3.89 -15.22 -4.77
N ASP A 182 -4.38 -16.35 -5.24
CA ASP A 182 -4.69 -16.60 -6.66
C ASP A 182 -6.16 -16.32 -6.94
N ARG A 183 -6.45 -15.92 -8.18
CA ARG A 183 -7.83 -15.85 -8.67
C ARG A 183 -8.42 -17.26 -8.68
N CYS A 184 -9.57 -17.43 -8.05
CA CYS A 184 -10.36 -18.67 -8.11
C CYS A 184 -11.02 -18.87 -9.48
#